data_7181c7ad0ba289323f8e8e3d81c9e462
#
_entry.id   7181c7ad0ba289323f8e8e3d81c9e462
#
_cell.length_a   1.000
_cell.length_b   1.000
_cell.length_c   1.000
_cell.angle_alpha   90.00
_cell.angle_beta   90.00
_cell.angle_gamma   90.00
#
_symmetry.space_group_name_H-M   'P 1'
#
loop_
_entity.id
_entity.type
_entity.pdbx_description
1 polymer ?
#
loop_
_entity_poly.entity_id
_entity_poly.type
_entity_poly.pdbx_seq_one_letter_code
_entity_poly.pdbx_strand_id
1 'polypeptide(L)'
;VLFSQDFYFKYGRSPPFLQDATSEIPDGGAVPFTRVQQRYEAYGKYAARVLAGVEAFRALKGAVDNGSWATAAADDTKYNLRAVGLLANGLMASENNGPGNVLFLTRWYVNECALDIGDVAKAADKAQAAAAWERGRKAINSALIVLNKEISPKVGEQFVLVER
;
A
#
# COMPACT_ATOMS: atom_id res chain seq x y z
N VAL A 1 8.26 18.62 22.44
CA VAL A 1 7.21 17.65 22.11
C VAL A 1 5.89 18.39 22.03
N LEU A 2 5.54 18.80 20.81
CA LEU A 2 4.46 19.76 20.55
C LEU A 2 3.07 19.13 20.53
N PHE A 3 3.00 17.81 20.48
CA PHE A 3 1.75 17.05 20.35
C PHE A 3 1.60 16.00 21.44
N SER A 4 2.26 16.17 22.58
CA SER A 4 2.10 15.21 23.67
C SER A 4 0.75 15.40 24.34
N GLN A 5 0.17 14.31 24.82
CA GLN A 5 -0.99 14.34 25.70
C GLN A 5 -0.77 15.30 26.88
N ASP A 6 0.47 15.44 27.34
CA ASP A 6 0.86 16.34 28.41
C ASP A 6 0.51 17.80 28.10
N PHE A 7 0.61 18.24 26.85
CA PHE A 7 0.20 19.60 26.50
C PHE A 7 -1.30 19.81 26.69
N TYR A 8 -2.11 18.85 26.22
CA TYR A 8 -3.55 18.90 26.37
C TYR A 8 -3.99 18.88 27.82
N PHE A 9 -3.42 17.98 28.61
CA PHE A 9 -3.72 17.88 30.04
C PHE A 9 -3.27 19.11 30.81
N LYS A 10 -2.13 19.71 30.44
CA LYS A 10 -1.59 20.88 31.12
C LYS A 10 -2.36 22.17 30.80
N TYR A 11 -2.82 22.33 29.56
CA TYR A 11 -3.42 23.59 29.11
C TYR A 11 -4.91 23.47 28.80
N GLY A 12 -5.47 22.27 28.76
CA GLY A 12 -6.89 22.01 28.52
C GLY A 12 -7.37 22.40 27.11
N ARG A 13 -6.45 22.66 26.18
CA ARG A 13 -6.77 23.06 24.80
C ARG A 13 -5.66 22.66 23.83
N SER A 14 -6.01 22.58 22.56
CA SER A 14 -5.02 22.38 21.50
C SER A 14 -3.99 23.51 21.46
N PRO A 15 -2.73 23.21 21.12
CA PRO A 15 -1.72 24.23 20.89
C PRO A 15 -2.19 25.29 19.87
N PRO A 16 -1.80 26.57 20.00
CA PRO A 16 -2.24 27.62 19.11
C PRO A 16 -2.05 27.31 17.63
N PHE A 17 -0.92 26.74 17.26
CA PHE A 17 -0.63 26.38 15.87
C PHE A 17 -1.51 25.25 15.32
N LEU A 18 -2.08 24.38 16.16
CA LEU A 18 -3.11 23.41 15.75
C LEU A 18 -4.46 24.07 15.56
N GLN A 19 -4.77 25.07 16.37
CA GLN A 19 -5.98 25.88 16.19
C GLN A 19 -5.88 26.66 14.89
N ASP A 20 -4.74 27.24 14.60
CA ASP A 20 -4.48 27.96 13.35
C ASP A 20 -4.52 27.03 12.14
N ALA A 21 -4.02 25.81 12.28
CA ALA A 21 -4.07 24.80 11.21
C ALA A 21 -5.49 24.27 10.91
N THR A 22 -6.42 24.42 11.85
CA THR A 22 -7.83 24.04 11.69
C THR A 22 -8.76 25.23 11.44
N SER A 23 -8.24 26.45 11.56
CA SER A 23 -8.99 27.67 11.28
C SER A 23 -9.20 27.87 9.79
N GLU A 24 -10.08 28.81 9.44
CA GLU A 24 -10.33 29.15 8.04
C GLU A 24 -9.04 29.44 7.28
N ILE A 25 -8.95 28.90 6.07
CA ILE A 25 -7.81 29.10 5.20
C ILE A 25 -7.96 30.46 4.53
N PRO A 26 -7.14 31.46 4.85
CA PRO A 26 -7.21 32.75 4.18
C PRO A 26 -6.88 32.58 2.71
N ASP A 27 -7.64 33.24 1.85
CA ASP A 27 -7.31 33.39 0.43
C ASP A 27 -7.11 32.10 -0.37
N GLY A 28 -7.85 31.05 -0.03
CA GLY A 28 -7.76 29.77 -0.75
C GLY A 28 -6.42 29.05 -0.59
N GLY A 29 -5.72 29.30 0.49
CA GLY A 29 -4.49 28.61 0.87
C GLY A 29 -4.66 27.09 0.98
N ALA A 30 -3.58 26.39 1.30
CA ALA A 30 -3.59 24.93 1.41
C ALA A 30 -4.59 24.45 2.47
N VAL A 31 -5.39 23.45 2.13
CA VAL A 31 -6.34 22.83 3.07
C VAL A 31 -5.58 22.31 4.30
N PRO A 32 -6.09 22.53 5.52
CA PRO A 32 -5.47 21.98 6.72
C PRO A 32 -5.19 20.51 6.57
N PHE A 33 -4.00 20.10 6.99
CA PHE A 33 -3.57 18.73 6.89
C PHE A 33 -4.41 17.84 7.81
N THR A 34 -5.31 17.05 7.22
CA THR A 34 -6.13 16.07 7.93
C THR A 34 -5.70 14.66 7.57
N ARG A 35 -6.05 13.68 8.40
CA ARG A 35 -5.80 12.25 8.09
C ARG A 35 -6.44 11.83 6.77
N VAL A 36 -7.66 12.26 6.54
CA VAL A 36 -8.38 11.93 5.30
C VAL A 36 -7.68 12.54 4.10
N GLN A 37 -7.23 13.79 4.23
CA GLN A 37 -6.49 14.49 3.19
C GLN A 37 -5.17 13.77 2.89
N GLN A 38 -4.40 13.40 3.90
CA GLN A 38 -3.14 12.65 3.72
C GLN A 38 -3.37 11.33 2.99
N ARG A 39 -4.38 10.57 3.40
CA ARG A 39 -4.75 9.30 2.78
C ARG A 39 -5.20 9.48 1.34
N TYR A 40 -6.01 10.49 1.08
CA TYR A 40 -6.45 10.85 -0.26
C TYR A 40 -5.29 11.20 -1.17
N GLU A 41 -4.36 12.03 -0.72
CA GLU A 41 -3.15 12.40 -1.48
C GLU A 41 -2.24 11.20 -1.74
N ALA A 42 -2.03 10.35 -0.74
CA ALA A 42 -1.26 9.12 -0.92
C ALA A 42 -1.91 8.17 -1.93
N TYR A 43 -3.23 8.01 -1.84
CA TYR A 43 -3.99 7.21 -2.79
C TYR A 43 -3.87 7.77 -4.21
N GLY A 44 -4.12 9.06 -4.41
CA GLY A 44 -3.99 9.74 -5.70
C GLY A 44 -2.60 9.59 -6.32
N LYS A 45 -1.57 9.57 -5.49
CA LYS A 45 -0.17 9.46 -5.93
C LYS A 45 0.23 8.04 -6.33
N TYR A 46 -0.27 7.02 -5.65
CA TYR A 46 0.25 5.65 -5.77
C TYR A 46 -0.74 4.63 -6.30
N ALA A 47 -2.05 4.85 -6.21
CA ALA A 47 -3.06 3.85 -6.56
C ALA A 47 -2.94 3.35 -8.01
N ALA A 48 -2.75 4.23 -8.97
CA ALA A 48 -2.59 3.85 -10.37
C ALA A 48 -1.39 2.91 -10.60
N ARG A 49 -0.29 3.13 -9.87
CA ARG A 49 0.88 2.24 -9.95
C ARG A 49 0.62 0.90 -9.29
N VAL A 50 -0.11 0.89 -8.17
CA VAL A 50 -0.52 -0.36 -7.51
C VAL A 50 -1.41 -1.17 -8.44
N LEU A 51 -2.41 -0.55 -9.06
CA LEU A 51 -3.29 -1.20 -10.04
C LEU A 51 -2.50 -1.79 -11.20
N ALA A 52 -1.60 -1.01 -11.81
CA ALA A 52 -0.75 -1.50 -12.90
C ALA A 52 0.11 -2.70 -12.47
N GLY A 53 0.65 -2.67 -11.24
CA GLY A 53 1.43 -3.78 -10.69
C GLY A 53 0.59 -5.04 -10.46
N VAL A 54 -0.63 -4.89 -9.95
CA VAL A 54 -1.58 -5.99 -9.75
C VAL A 54 -1.98 -6.62 -11.10
N GLU A 55 -2.25 -5.81 -12.12
CA GLU A 55 -2.54 -6.30 -13.46
C GLU A 55 -1.34 -7.04 -14.09
N ALA A 56 -0.13 -6.52 -13.92
CA ALA A 56 1.07 -7.22 -14.36
C ALA A 56 1.22 -8.57 -13.64
N PHE A 57 0.91 -8.63 -12.35
CA PHE A 57 0.95 -9.88 -11.60
C PHE A 57 -0.14 -10.86 -12.04
N ARG A 58 -1.35 -10.40 -12.38
CA ARG A 58 -2.39 -11.25 -12.99
C ARG A 58 -1.93 -11.81 -14.33
N ALA A 59 -1.34 -10.98 -15.19
CA ALA A 59 -0.83 -11.40 -16.48
C ALA A 59 0.29 -12.45 -16.37
N LEU A 60 1.05 -12.46 -15.26
CA LEU A 60 2.07 -13.49 -15.00
C LEU A 60 1.46 -14.89 -14.93
N LYS A 61 0.22 -15.05 -14.49
CA LYS A 61 -0.48 -16.36 -14.51
C LYS A 61 -0.58 -16.92 -15.92
N GLY A 62 -0.95 -16.07 -16.88
CA GLY A 62 -0.99 -16.49 -18.29
C GLY A 62 0.39 -16.93 -18.81
N ALA A 63 1.45 -16.25 -18.41
CA ALA A 63 2.81 -16.64 -18.77
C ALA A 63 3.21 -17.97 -18.13
N VAL A 64 2.79 -18.24 -16.90
CA VAL A 64 2.98 -19.55 -16.25
C VAL A 64 2.24 -20.65 -17.02
N ASP A 65 1.02 -20.40 -17.41
CA ASP A 65 0.20 -21.37 -18.15
C ASP A 65 0.78 -21.68 -19.54
N ASN A 66 1.35 -20.68 -20.19
CA ASN A 66 1.93 -20.76 -21.54
C ASN A 66 3.41 -21.21 -21.57
N GLY A 67 4.06 -21.39 -20.44
CA GLY A 67 5.46 -21.80 -20.38
C GLY A 67 6.50 -20.68 -20.55
N SER A 68 6.09 -19.41 -20.54
CA SER A 68 6.99 -18.25 -20.73
C SER A 68 7.30 -17.49 -19.43
N TRP A 69 7.12 -18.14 -18.28
CA TRP A 69 7.22 -17.50 -16.96
C TRP A 69 8.60 -16.91 -16.66
N ALA A 70 9.69 -17.58 -17.08
CA ALA A 70 11.04 -17.10 -16.79
C ALA A 70 11.30 -15.70 -17.36
N THR A 71 10.93 -15.47 -18.61
CA THR A 71 11.03 -14.14 -19.25
C THR A 71 10.06 -13.16 -18.65
N ALA A 72 8.83 -13.61 -18.38
CA ALA A 72 7.79 -12.75 -17.82
C ALA A 72 8.09 -12.29 -16.40
N ALA A 73 8.75 -13.10 -15.57
CA ALA A 73 9.10 -12.76 -14.19
C ALA A 73 10.48 -12.13 -14.04
N ALA A 74 11.31 -12.07 -15.08
CA ALA A 74 12.69 -11.58 -15.01
C ALA A 74 12.78 -10.08 -14.67
N ASP A 75 11.81 -9.26 -15.12
CA ASP A 75 11.72 -7.85 -14.78
C ASP A 75 10.70 -7.66 -13.65
N ASP A 76 11.19 -7.43 -12.46
CA ASP A 76 10.38 -7.23 -11.26
C ASP A 76 9.81 -5.80 -11.14
N THR A 77 10.37 -4.84 -11.88
CA THR A 77 9.98 -3.42 -11.78
C THR A 77 8.53 -3.17 -12.21
N LYS A 78 8.03 -3.95 -13.17
CA LYS A 78 6.67 -3.84 -13.71
C LYS A 78 5.58 -4.19 -12.69
N TYR A 79 5.90 -4.96 -11.65
CA TYR A 79 4.94 -5.32 -10.60
C TYR A 79 4.71 -4.19 -9.58
N ASN A 80 5.48 -3.10 -9.68
CA ASN A 80 5.31 -1.91 -8.85
C ASN A 80 5.17 -2.17 -7.34
N LEU A 81 5.78 -3.22 -6.82
CA LEU A 81 5.65 -3.63 -5.42
C LEU A 81 6.05 -2.53 -4.45
N ARG A 82 7.03 -1.70 -4.84
CA ARG A 82 7.43 -0.53 -4.06
C ARG A 82 6.27 0.46 -3.87
N ALA A 83 5.40 0.62 -4.87
CA ALA A 83 4.25 1.52 -4.79
C ALA A 83 3.23 1.05 -3.73
N VAL A 84 3.06 -0.28 -3.55
CA VAL A 84 2.22 -0.87 -2.50
C VAL A 84 2.73 -0.45 -1.12
N GLY A 85 4.03 -0.56 -0.87
CA GLY A 85 4.66 -0.14 0.39
C GLY A 85 4.57 1.37 0.63
N LEU A 86 4.74 2.18 -0.42
CA LEU A 86 4.62 3.64 -0.32
C LEU A 86 3.18 4.08 -0.06
N LEU A 87 2.21 3.43 -0.66
CA LEU A 87 0.79 3.67 -0.37
C LEU A 87 0.48 3.31 1.08
N ALA A 88 0.94 2.15 1.57
CA ALA A 88 0.77 1.77 2.97
C ALA A 88 1.33 2.83 3.93
N ASN A 89 2.51 3.37 3.65
CA ASN A 89 3.09 4.43 4.46
C ASN A 89 2.21 5.70 4.47
N GLY A 90 1.67 6.08 3.32
CA GLY A 90 0.79 7.25 3.22
C GLY A 90 -0.57 7.04 3.91
N LEU A 91 -1.07 5.81 3.95
CA LEU A 91 -2.31 5.46 4.65
C LEU A 91 -2.14 5.36 6.17
N MET A 92 -0.92 5.22 6.66
CA MET A 92 -0.64 5.10 8.09
C MET A 92 -1.01 6.33 8.89
N ALA A 93 -1.24 7.47 8.30
CA ALA A 93 -1.53 8.74 8.94
C ALA A 93 -1.09 8.83 10.43
N SER A 94 -0.57 9.91 10.84
CA SER A 94 0.31 10.17 11.98
C SER A 94 -0.06 9.62 13.37
N GLU A 95 -1.27 9.12 13.59
CA GLU A 95 -1.71 8.88 14.97
C GLU A 95 -1.61 7.44 15.45
N ASN A 96 -1.43 6.48 14.57
CA ASN A 96 -1.37 5.06 14.92
C ASN A 96 -0.12 4.36 14.39
N ASN A 97 1.01 5.02 14.46
CA ASN A 97 2.29 4.45 14.03
C ASN A 97 2.88 3.49 15.09
N GLY A 98 2.05 3.02 16.01
CA GLY A 98 2.46 2.05 17.00
C GLY A 98 2.72 0.66 16.43
N PRO A 99 3.40 -0.22 17.19
CA PRO A 99 3.73 -1.58 16.77
C PRO A 99 2.53 -2.45 16.37
N GLY A 100 1.32 -2.08 16.79
CA GLY A 100 0.08 -2.79 16.45
C GLY A 100 -0.56 -2.37 15.12
N ASN A 101 0.04 -1.44 14.38
CA ASN A 101 -0.53 -1.04 13.11
C ASN A 101 -0.29 -2.10 12.04
N VAL A 102 -1.37 -2.73 11.59
CA VAL A 102 -1.34 -3.80 10.60
C VAL A 102 -0.77 -3.36 9.24
N LEU A 103 -0.77 -2.06 8.94
CA LEU A 103 -0.15 -1.53 7.72
C LEU A 103 1.36 -1.82 7.64
N PHE A 104 2.05 -2.01 8.76
CA PHE A 104 3.44 -2.47 8.76
C PHE A 104 3.61 -3.85 8.12
N LEU A 105 2.61 -4.72 8.23
CA LEU A 105 2.63 -6.04 7.61
C LEU A 105 2.65 -5.96 6.08
N THR A 106 2.20 -4.85 5.50
CA THR A 106 2.24 -4.66 4.04
C THR A 106 3.65 -4.79 3.49
N ARG A 107 4.66 -4.28 4.20
CA ARG A 107 6.07 -4.40 3.78
C ARG A 107 6.54 -5.85 3.75
N TRP A 108 6.12 -6.63 4.74
CA TRP A 108 6.44 -8.04 4.78
C TRP A 108 5.79 -8.80 3.62
N TYR A 109 4.50 -8.58 3.39
CA TYR A 109 3.80 -9.20 2.27
C TYR A 109 4.37 -8.80 0.90
N VAL A 110 4.79 -7.54 0.75
CA VAL A 110 5.46 -7.05 -0.47
C VAL A 110 6.77 -7.80 -0.71
N ASN A 111 7.57 -8.00 0.35
CA ASN A 111 8.83 -8.75 0.24
C ASN A 111 8.58 -10.22 -0.10
N GLU A 112 7.60 -10.88 0.54
CA GLU A 112 7.22 -12.25 0.21
C GLU A 112 6.80 -12.37 -1.27
N CYS A 113 5.95 -11.44 -1.74
CA CYS A 113 5.55 -11.41 -3.14
C CYS A 113 6.74 -11.24 -4.09
N ALA A 114 7.71 -10.38 -3.75
CA ALA A 114 8.91 -10.18 -4.56
C ALA A 114 9.78 -11.46 -4.62
N LEU A 115 9.94 -12.15 -3.51
CA LEU A 115 10.65 -13.43 -3.45
C LEU A 115 9.93 -14.49 -4.29
N ASP A 116 8.62 -14.58 -4.19
CA ASP A 116 7.83 -15.53 -4.96
C ASP A 116 7.87 -15.27 -6.47
N ILE A 117 7.88 -14.00 -6.90
CA ILE A 117 8.12 -13.64 -8.31
C ILE A 117 9.51 -14.09 -8.76
N GLY A 118 10.52 -13.92 -7.91
CA GLY A 118 11.87 -14.43 -8.16
C GLY A 118 11.92 -15.96 -8.27
N ASP A 119 11.11 -16.65 -7.47
CA ASP A 119 10.97 -18.11 -7.55
C ASP A 119 10.25 -18.53 -8.85
N VAL A 120 9.23 -17.79 -9.30
CA VAL A 120 8.61 -18.00 -10.61
C VAL A 120 9.66 -17.91 -11.71
N ALA A 121 10.50 -16.85 -11.69
CA ALA A 121 11.54 -16.65 -12.71
C ALA A 121 12.54 -17.83 -12.78
N LYS A 122 12.84 -18.46 -11.65
CA LYS A 122 13.84 -19.53 -11.51
C LYS A 122 13.25 -20.94 -11.57
N ALA A 123 11.92 -21.08 -11.67
CA ALA A 123 11.26 -22.37 -11.64
C ALA A 123 11.74 -23.27 -12.77
N ALA A 124 12.07 -24.51 -12.43
CA ALA A 124 12.54 -25.51 -13.39
C ALA A 124 11.41 -26.10 -14.24
N ASP A 125 10.19 -26.08 -13.72
CA ASP A 125 9.02 -26.61 -14.39
C ASP A 125 7.76 -25.79 -14.09
N LYS A 126 6.68 -26.07 -14.84
CA LYS A 126 5.40 -25.37 -14.73
C LYS A 126 4.76 -25.56 -13.34
N ALA A 127 4.92 -26.68 -12.70
CA ALA A 127 4.31 -26.94 -11.40
C ALA A 127 4.97 -26.07 -10.32
N GLN A 128 6.29 -25.95 -10.36
CA GLN A 128 7.03 -25.05 -9.47
C GLN A 128 6.67 -23.58 -9.72
N ALA A 129 6.60 -23.17 -10.99
CA ALA A 129 6.20 -21.81 -11.35
C ALA A 129 4.78 -21.49 -10.87
N ALA A 130 3.83 -22.39 -11.05
CA ALA A 130 2.46 -22.23 -10.59
C ALA A 130 2.36 -22.18 -9.05
N ALA A 131 3.12 -23.01 -8.36
CA ALA A 131 3.16 -23.00 -6.90
C ALA A 131 3.75 -21.69 -6.35
N ALA A 132 4.82 -21.17 -6.96
CA ALA A 132 5.41 -19.89 -6.60
C ALA A 132 4.45 -18.73 -6.89
N TRP A 133 3.80 -18.72 -8.06
CA TRP A 133 2.79 -17.73 -8.38
C TRP A 133 1.64 -17.72 -7.36
N GLU A 134 1.15 -18.88 -6.94
CA GLU A 134 0.07 -18.99 -5.95
C GLU A 134 0.49 -18.47 -4.57
N ARG A 135 1.75 -18.67 -4.15
CA ARG A 135 2.27 -18.06 -2.93
C ARG A 135 2.30 -16.53 -3.06
N GLY A 136 2.85 -16.01 -4.17
CA GLY A 136 2.89 -14.59 -4.45
C GLY A 136 1.49 -13.96 -4.52
N ARG A 137 0.50 -14.68 -5.07
CA ARG A 137 -0.91 -14.27 -5.09
C ARG A 137 -1.47 -14.10 -3.67
N LYS A 138 -1.19 -15.02 -2.78
CA LYS A 138 -1.59 -14.91 -1.37
C LYS A 138 -0.93 -13.72 -0.70
N ALA A 139 0.35 -13.51 -0.95
CA ALA A 139 1.10 -12.40 -0.38
C ALA A 139 0.57 -11.04 -0.87
N ILE A 140 0.41 -10.84 -2.18
CA ILE A 140 -0.11 -9.57 -2.70
C ILE A 140 -1.56 -9.32 -2.25
N ASN A 141 -2.41 -10.34 -2.23
CA ASN A 141 -3.78 -10.20 -1.75
C ASN A 141 -3.81 -9.82 -0.26
N SER A 142 -2.93 -10.39 0.56
CA SER A 142 -2.82 -9.99 1.97
C SER A 142 -2.44 -8.52 2.12
N ALA A 143 -1.51 -8.03 1.30
CA ALA A 143 -1.17 -6.61 1.27
C ALA A 143 -2.36 -5.74 0.86
N LEU A 144 -3.09 -6.12 -0.21
CA LEU A 144 -4.25 -5.38 -0.68
C LEU A 144 -5.40 -5.37 0.35
N ILE A 145 -5.63 -6.49 1.05
CA ILE A 145 -6.63 -6.56 2.13
C ILE A 145 -6.29 -5.57 3.25
N VAL A 146 -5.02 -5.49 3.62
CA VAL A 146 -4.57 -4.54 4.65
C VAL A 146 -4.77 -3.09 4.19
N LEU A 147 -4.42 -2.76 2.93
CA LEU A 147 -4.64 -1.43 2.36
C LEU A 147 -6.13 -1.08 2.32
N ASN A 148 -6.96 -2.00 1.85
CA ASN A 148 -8.39 -1.78 1.68
C ASN A 148 -9.11 -1.44 2.98
N LYS A 149 -8.62 -1.90 4.14
CA LYS A 149 -9.18 -1.52 5.45
C LYS A 149 -9.09 -0.02 5.73
N GLU A 150 -8.07 0.64 5.18
CA GLU A 150 -7.83 2.06 5.38
C GLU A 150 -8.37 2.94 4.24
N ILE A 151 -8.83 2.32 3.15
CA ILE A 151 -9.40 3.02 1.99
C ILE A 151 -10.91 3.11 2.18
N SER A 152 -11.36 4.28 2.61
CA SER A 152 -12.77 4.66 2.66
C SER A 152 -13.22 5.28 1.33
N PRO A 153 -14.53 5.40 1.06
CA PRO A 153 -15.04 6.06 -0.15
C PRO A 153 -14.57 7.52 -0.31
N LYS A 154 -14.17 8.18 0.77
CA LYS A 154 -13.59 9.54 0.74
C LYS A 154 -12.11 9.55 0.30
N VAL A 155 -11.43 8.42 0.41
CA VAL A 155 -10.02 8.26 0.04
C VAL A 155 -9.90 7.78 -1.38
N GLY A 156 -10.68 6.79 -1.78
CA GLY A 156 -10.64 6.20 -3.10
C GLY A 156 -11.40 4.88 -3.19
N GLU A 157 -11.20 4.17 -4.28
CA GLU A 157 -11.76 2.84 -4.50
C GLU A 157 -10.85 1.74 -3.92
N GLN A 158 -11.45 0.70 -3.39
CA GLN A 158 -10.73 -0.46 -2.89
C GLN A 158 -10.15 -1.28 -4.04
N PHE A 159 -8.98 -1.85 -3.82
CA PHE A 159 -8.32 -2.72 -4.80
C PHE A 159 -9.03 -4.07 -4.90
N VAL A 160 -9.24 -4.52 -6.13
CA VAL A 160 -9.77 -5.86 -6.42
C VAL A 160 -8.66 -6.89 -6.22
N LEU A 161 -8.95 -7.96 -5.51
CA LEU A 161 -8.00 -9.02 -5.24
C LEU A 161 -7.72 -9.84 -6.51
N VAL A 162 -6.54 -10.45 -6.55
CA VAL A 162 -6.13 -11.36 -7.63
C VAL A 162 -6.82 -12.70 -7.43
N GLU A 163 -7.66 -13.10 -8.37
CA GLU A 163 -8.30 -14.41 -8.40
C GLU A 163 -7.34 -15.52 -8.85
N ARG A 164 -7.77 -16.77 -8.71
CA ARG A 164 -6.99 -17.95 -9.13
C ARG A 164 -6.97 -18.14 -10.63
#